data_8d24ba703bbc277a23c2611d7e353c52
#
_entry.id   8d24ba703bbc277a23c2611d7e353c52
#
_cell.length_a   1.000
_cell.length_b   1.000
_cell.length_c   1.000
_cell.angle_alpha   90.00
_cell.angle_beta   90.00
_cell.angle_gamma   90.00
#
_symmetry.space_group_name_H-M   'P 1'
#
loop_
_entity.id
_entity.type
_entity.pdbx_description
1 polymer ?
#
loop_
_entity_poly.entity_id
_entity_poly.type
_entity_poly.pdbx_seq_one_letter_code
_entity_poly.pdbx_strand_id
1 'polypeptide(L)'
;TLFFGGGTPSLLTGGQMGQIMTRIRESFRMSEDAECTMECNPGTATLDSLKAYHEAGINRLSIGLQSSCDKELQRLGRIHNLKQFEECFQWARQAGFENVNIDLMSALPGQTRESYEQTLRFVAEHEPEHISAYSLILEEGTPLYEENPVLPDEDTDRLMYEDTKRILTEYGYHRYEISNYAKEGRECRHNCKYWTRGEYLGMGLGASSQMKHTRFQNTTELKSYMETPDPTLAGSRTILSKKDEMEEFMFLGLRLTA
;
A
#
# COMPACT_ATOMS: atom_id res chain seq x y z
N THR A 1 -7.78 1.15 -12.84
CA THR A 1 -7.01 0.45 -11.81
C THR A 1 -7.93 -0.23 -10.81
N LEU A 2 -7.51 -1.34 -10.22
CA LEU A 2 -8.09 -1.97 -9.03
C LEU A 2 -7.02 -2.03 -7.94
N PHE A 3 -7.44 -1.89 -6.69
CA PHE A 3 -6.55 -2.02 -5.55
C PHE A 3 -7.25 -2.75 -4.42
N PHE A 4 -6.73 -3.91 -4.06
CA PHE A 4 -7.19 -4.70 -2.92
C PHE A 4 -6.30 -4.39 -1.72
N GLY A 5 -6.84 -3.63 -0.79
CA GLY A 5 -6.15 -3.19 0.42
C GLY A 5 -7.07 -3.21 1.64
N GLY A 6 -6.51 -2.84 2.79
CA GLY A 6 -7.21 -2.85 4.06
C GLY A 6 -7.32 -4.25 4.69
N GLY A 7 -7.07 -4.34 5.96
CA GLY A 7 -6.93 -5.64 6.62
C GLY A 7 -5.79 -6.46 6.02
N THR A 8 -6.08 -7.67 5.54
CA THR A 8 -5.06 -8.56 4.96
C THR A 8 -5.64 -9.31 3.75
N PRO A 9 -5.63 -8.71 2.55
CA PRO A 9 -6.20 -9.34 1.35
C PRO A 9 -5.58 -10.69 0.99
N SER A 10 -4.32 -10.91 1.35
CA SER A 10 -3.61 -12.18 1.13
C SER A 10 -4.06 -13.35 2.03
N LEU A 11 -5.07 -13.14 2.88
CA LEU A 11 -5.80 -14.23 3.56
C LEU A 11 -6.92 -14.84 2.70
N LEU A 12 -7.33 -14.17 1.62
CA LEU A 12 -8.33 -14.73 0.70
C LEU A 12 -7.77 -15.98 0.02
N THR A 13 -8.62 -16.99 -0.14
CA THR A 13 -8.26 -18.12 -0.99
C THR A 13 -8.24 -17.71 -2.47
N GLY A 14 -7.47 -18.41 -3.30
CA GLY A 14 -7.46 -18.17 -4.75
C GLY A 14 -8.87 -18.25 -5.37
N GLY A 15 -9.71 -19.17 -4.89
CA GLY A 15 -11.11 -19.28 -5.33
C GLY A 15 -11.95 -18.06 -4.97
N GLN A 16 -11.78 -17.50 -3.77
CA GLN A 16 -12.47 -16.25 -3.38
C GLN A 16 -12.00 -15.06 -4.23
N MET A 17 -10.70 -14.92 -4.46
CA MET A 17 -10.18 -13.87 -5.34
C MET A 17 -10.72 -14.03 -6.76
N GLY A 18 -10.76 -15.24 -7.30
CA GLY A 18 -11.33 -15.53 -8.62
C GLY A 18 -12.82 -15.13 -8.71
N GLN A 19 -13.62 -15.42 -7.69
CA GLN A 19 -15.03 -15.01 -7.62
C GLN A 19 -15.17 -13.48 -7.59
N ILE A 20 -14.38 -12.78 -6.78
CA ILE A 20 -14.40 -11.32 -6.69
C ILE A 20 -14.04 -10.70 -8.05
N MET A 21 -12.96 -11.16 -8.68
CA MET A 21 -12.51 -10.65 -9.97
C MET A 21 -13.53 -10.92 -11.09
N THR A 22 -14.20 -12.07 -11.05
CA THR A 22 -15.31 -12.38 -11.98
C THR A 22 -16.45 -11.38 -11.83
N ARG A 23 -16.89 -11.14 -10.59
CA ARG A 23 -17.97 -10.17 -10.31
C ARG A 23 -17.61 -8.74 -10.70
N ILE A 24 -16.36 -8.34 -10.50
CA ILE A 24 -15.87 -7.02 -10.93
C ILE A 24 -15.94 -6.91 -12.45
N ARG A 25 -15.47 -7.93 -13.20
CA ARG A 25 -15.52 -7.92 -14.67
C ARG A 25 -16.96 -7.95 -15.24
N GLU A 26 -17.88 -8.60 -14.56
CA GLU A 26 -19.31 -8.59 -14.92
C GLU A 26 -19.95 -7.22 -14.65
N SER A 27 -19.51 -6.49 -13.64
CA SER A 27 -20.13 -5.24 -13.19
C SER A 27 -19.50 -3.99 -13.80
N PHE A 28 -18.24 -4.07 -14.20
CA PHE A 28 -17.44 -2.92 -14.68
C PHE A 28 -16.72 -3.24 -15.98
N ARG A 29 -16.65 -2.25 -16.86
CA ARG A 29 -15.81 -2.33 -18.04
C ARG A 29 -14.36 -2.07 -17.65
N MET A 30 -13.55 -3.11 -17.55
CA MET A 30 -12.13 -3.01 -17.29
C MET A 30 -11.32 -2.81 -18.58
N SER A 31 -10.29 -1.97 -18.51
CA SER A 31 -9.28 -1.87 -19.56
C SER A 31 -8.41 -3.12 -19.56
N GLU A 32 -7.92 -3.54 -20.73
CA GLU A 32 -7.04 -4.72 -20.89
C GLU A 32 -5.71 -4.52 -20.14
N ASP A 33 -5.22 -3.29 -20.05
CA ASP A 33 -4.00 -2.88 -19.36
C ASP A 33 -4.25 -2.43 -17.92
N ALA A 34 -5.41 -2.74 -17.31
CA ALA A 34 -5.73 -2.32 -15.96
C ALA A 34 -4.70 -2.80 -14.95
N GLU A 35 -4.15 -1.87 -14.15
CA GLU A 35 -3.35 -2.21 -12.99
C GLU A 35 -4.26 -2.77 -11.89
N CYS A 36 -4.02 -4.03 -11.52
CA CYS A 36 -4.74 -4.73 -10.46
C CYS A 36 -3.76 -5.08 -9.35
N THR A 37 -3.73 -4.26 -8.31
CA THR A 37 -2.82 -4.40 -7.17
C THR A 37 -3.49 -5.14 -6.02
N MET A 38 -2.72 -5.95 -5.31
CA MET A 38 -3.12 -6.54 -4.03
C MET A 38 -2.03 -6.39 -2.99
N GLU A 39 -2.43 -5.97 -1.78
CA GLU A 39 -1.55 -5.98 -0.61
C GLU A 39 -1.32 -7.43 -0.14
N CYS A 40 -0.07 -7.72 0.18
CA CYS A 40 0.38 -9.05 0.58
C CYS A 40 1.20 -8.99 1.87
N ASN A 41 0.78 -9.73 2.89
CA ASN A 41 1.59 -9.92 4.08
C ASN A 41 2.41 -11.21 3.93
N PRO A 42 3.75 -11.15 4.02
CA PRO A 42 4.64 -12.30 3.79
C PRO A 42 4.23 -13.57 4.56
N GLY A 43 3.76 -13.43 5.81
CA GLY A 43 3.36 -14.58 6.64
C GLY A 43 2.03 -15.24 6.25
N THR A 44 1.30 -14.74 5.25
CA THR A 44 -0.04 -15.24 4.89
C THR A 44 -0.13 -15.83 3.49
N ALA A 45 0.79 -15.51 2.60
CA ALA A 45 0.80 -15.99 1.23
C ALA A 45 1.62 -17.29 1.07
N THR A 46 1.21 -18.11 0.12
CA THR A 46 1.94 -19.30 -0.36
C THR A 46 2.13 -19.22 -1.86
N LEU A 47 3.04 -20.01 -2.42
CA LEU A 47 3.23 -20.07 -3.88
C LEU A 47 1.92 -20.39 -4.62
N ASP A 48 1.12 -21.31 -4.10
CA ASP A 48 -0.14 -21.72 -4.73
C ASP A 48 -1.19 -20.60 -4.67
N SER A 49 -1.28 -19.87 -3.55
CA SER A 49 -2.18 -18.72 -3.46
C SER A 49 -1.76 -17.59 -4.40
N LEU A 50 -0.46 -17.30 -4.48
CA LEU A 50 0.07 -16.27 -5.38
C LEU A 50 -0.16 -16.60 -6.86
N LYS A 51 0.03 -17.86 -7.27
CA LYS A 51 -0.33 -18.32 -8.62
C LYS A 51 -1.82 -18.11 -8.91
N ALA A 52 -2.68 -18.52 -7.98
CA ALA A 52 -4.13 -18.35 -8.15
C ALA A 52 -4.55 -16.87 -8.21
N TYR A 53 -3.90 -15.97 -7.46
CA TYR A 53 -4.14 -14.53 -7.56
C TYR A 53 -3.70 -13.98 -8.91
N HIS A 54 -2.54 -14.39 -9.40
CA HIS A 54 -2.05 -14.00 -10.73
C HIS A 54 -2.99 -14.50 -11.84
N GLU A 55 -3.43 -15.74 -11.78
CA GLU A 55 -4.41 -16.33 -12.72
C GLU A 55 -5.77 -15.62 -12.65
N ALA A 56 -6.18 -15.14 -11.46
CA ALA A 56 -7.39 -14.33 -11.31
C ALA A 56 -7.27 -12.95 -11.96
N GLY A 57 -6.04 -12.49 -12.27
CA GLY A 57 -5.75 -11.23 -12.95
C GLY A 57 -5.23 -10.13 -12.05
N ILE A 58 -4.71 -10.47 -10.84
CA ILE A 58 -3.85 -9.57 -10.08
C ILE A 58 -2.50 -9.53 -10.80
N ASN A 59 -2.03 -8.34 -11.16
CA ASN A 59 -0.79 -8.16 -11.93
C ASN A 59 0.25 -7.29 -11.23
N ARG A 60 -0.07 -6.81 -10.00
CA ARG A 60 0.85 -6.08 -9.15
C ARG A 60 0.67 -6.53 -7.69
N LEU A 61 1.76 -6.77 -6.98
CA LEU A 61 1.76 -7.05 -5.54
C LEU A 61 2.39 -5.90 -4.76
N SER A 62 1.85 -5.60 -3.56
CA SER A 62 2.46 -4.73 -2.55
C SER A 62 2.81 -5.58 -1.34
N ILE A 63 4.09 -5.89 -1.15
CA ILE A 63 4.56 -6.78 -0.10
C ILE A 63 5.06 -5.96 1.09
N GLY A 64 4.41 -6.10 2.23
CA GLY A 64 4.74 -5.36 3.45
C GLY A 64 5.94 -5.94 4.19
N LEU A 65 7.17 -5.58 3.84
CA LEU A 65 8.37 -5.96 4.59
C LEU A 65 8.53 -5.12 5.86
N GLN A 66 8.50 -3.81 5.74
CA GLN A 66 8.69 -2.76 6.74
C GLN A 66 10.16 -2.56 7.18
N SER A 67 10.88 -3.62 7.53
CA SER A 67 12.31 -3.59 7.89
C SER A 67 12.97 -4.92 7.55
N SER A 68 14.27 -4.91 7.24
CA SER A 68 15.10 -6.11 7.12
C SER A 68 15.66 -6.61 8.47
N CYS A 69 15.35 -5.92 9.57
CA CYS A 69 15.75 -6.28 10.91
C CYS A 69 14.63 -6.98 11.68
N ASP A 70 14.80 -8.26 12.02
CA ASP A 70 13.78 -9.04 12.73
C ASP A 70 13.37 -8.43 14.08
N LYS A 71 14.29 -7.73 14.77
CA LYS A 71 13.98 -7.04 16.03
C LYS A 71 13.02 -5.87 15.80
N GLU A 72 13.18 -5.12 14.70
CA GLU A 72 12.30 -4.03 14.32
C GLU A 72 10.93 -4.57 13.90
N LEU A 73 10.89 -5.69 13.14
CA LEU A 73 9.64 -6.38 12.79
C LEU A 73 8.88 -6.84 14.04
N GLN A 74 9.56 -7.46 15.00
CA GLN A 74 8.97 -7.86 16.28
C GLN A 74 8.44 -6.66 17.07
N ARG A 75 9.18 -5.56 17.08
CA ARG A 75 8.76 -4.31 17.75
C ARG A 75 7.49 -3.71 17.14
N LEU A 76 7.30 -3.88 15.82
CA LEU A 76 6.07 -3.50 15.12
C LEU A 76 4.91 -4.49 15.28
N GLY A 77 5.11 -5.60 16.00
CA GLY A 77 4.13 -6.66 16.10
C GLY A 77 3.89 -7.43 14.79
N ARG A 78 4.87 -7.43 13.86
CA ARG A 78 4.74 -8.16 12.60
C ARG A 78 4.79 -9.66 12.85
N ILE A 79 3.94 -10.40 12.15
CA ILE A 79 3.82 -11.87 12.27
C ILE A 79 4.88 -12.62 11.45
N HIS A 80 5.56 -11.94 10.53
CA HIS A 80 6.60 -12.50 9.68
C HIS A 80 8.00 -12.03 10.11
N ASN A 81 9.01 -12.75 9.68
CA ASN A 81 10.42 -12.42 9.78
C ASN A 81 11.03 -12.22 8.39
N LEU A 82 12.31 -11.81 8.33
CA LEU A 82 13.02 -11.56 7.09
C LEU A 82 13.02 -12.77 6.15
N LYS A 83 13.26 -13.98 6.67
CA LYS A 83 13.27 -15.21 5.87
C LYS A 83 11.92 -15.45 5.18
N GLN A 84 10.81 -15.24 5.90
CA GLN A 84 9.46 -15.40 5.33
C GLN A 84 9.17 -14.34 4.27
N PHE A 85 9.73 -13.14 4.39
CA PHE A 85 9.66 -12.14 3.33
C PHE A 85 10.42 -12.61 2.08
N GLU A 86 11.66 -13.08 2.21
CA GLU A 86 12.47 -13.57 1.08
C GLU A 86 11.76 -14.72 0.35
N GLU A 87 11.20 -15.68 1.10
CA GLU A 87 10.41 -16.78 0.54
C GLU A 87 9.18 -16.24 -0.23
N CYS A 88 8.43 -15.31 0.36
CA CYS A 88 7.25 -14.70 -0.27
C CYS A 88 7.62 -13.95 -1.55
N PHE A 89 8.69 -13.18 -1.53
CA PHE A 89 9.16 -12.45 -2.71
C PHE A 89 9.59 -13.39 -3.83
N GLN A 90 10.31 -14.47 -3.51
CA GLN A 90 10.67 -15.50 -4.49
C GLN A 90 9.43 -16.20 -5.05
N TRP A 91 8.44 -16.53 -4.22
CA TRP A 91 7.18 -17.12 -4.68
C TRP A 91 6.39 -16.17 -5.58
N ALA A 92 6.41 -14.86 -5.29
CA ALA A 92 5.79 -13.87 -6.15
C ALA A 92 6.40 -13.89 -7.56
N ARG A 93 7.74 -13.93 -7.65
CA ARG A 93 8.43 -14.04 -8.95
C ARG A 93 8.13 -15.38 -9.64
N GLN A 94 8.13 -16.50 -8.93
CA GLN A 94 7.77 -17.82 -9.46
C GLN A 94 6.30 -17.91 -9.91
N ALA A 95 5.40 -17.16 -9.28
CA ALA A 95 4.01 -17.06 -9.68
C ALA A 95 3.78 -16.17 -10.92
N GLY A 96 4.82 -15.48 -11.42
CA GLY A 96 4.75 -14.66 -12.63
C GLY A 96 4.54 -13.16 -12.38
N PHE A 97 4.63 -12.67 -11.15
CA PHE A 97 4.52 -11.23 -10.90
C PHE A 97 5.79 -10.49 -11.37
N GLU A 98 5.60 -9.62 -12.35
CA GLU A 98 6.63 -8.74 -12.93
C GLU A 98 6.53 -7.30 -12.39
N ASN A 99 5.58 -7.02 -11.51
CA ASN A 99 5.41 -5.73 -10.87
C ASN A 99 5.17 -5.95 -9.37
N VAL A 100 6.23 -5.78 -8.60
CA VAL A 100 6.22 -5.96 -7.15
C VAL A 100 6.66 -4.67 -6.47
N ASN A 101 5.83 -4.22 -5.54
CA ASN A 101 6.19 -3.17 -4.60
C ASN A 101 6.61 -3.79 -3.27
N ILE A 102 7.60 -3.18 -2.62
CA ILE A 102 7.97 -3.50 -1.24
C ILE A 102 7.74 -2.26 -0.38
N ASP A 103 6.95 -2.43 0.70
CA ASP A 103 6.66 -1.37 1.65
C ASP A 103 7.71 -1.39 2.77
N LEU A 104 8.30 -0.22 3.05
CA LEU A 104 9.30 0.03 4.09
C LEU A 104 8.82 1.12 5.04
N MET A 105 9.25 1.02 6.29
CA MET A 105 9.00 2.04 7.30
C MET A 105 10.30 2.55 7.89
N SER A 106 10.47 3.87 7.94
CA SER A 106 11.50 4.56 8.70
C SER A 106 11.00 5.04 10.07
N ALA A 107 11.89 5.57 10.86
CA ALA A 107 11.62 6.12 12.19
C ALA A 107 10.92 5.14 13.16
N LEU A 108 11.25 3.85 13.06
CA LEU A 108 10.71 2.83 13.96
C LEU A 108 11.29 2.99 15.38
N PRO A 109 10.58 2.55 16.44
CA PRO A 109 11.10 2.58 17.80
C PRO A 109 12.43 1.82 17.93
N GLY A 110 13.50 2.54 18.27
CA GLY A 110 14.85 1.99 18.40
C GLY A 110 15.60 1.77 17.08
N GLN A 111 15.04 2.12 15.95
CA GLN A 111 15.71 2.08 14.64
C GLN A 111 16.83 3.13 14.60
N THR A 112 17.98 2.76 14.07
CA THR A 112 19.07 3.69 13.77
C THR A 112 19.11 4.01 12.29
N ARG A 113 19.76 5.12 11.92
CA ARG A 113 19.98 5.49 10.54
C ARG A 113 20.73 4.38 9.77
N GLU A 114 21.73 3.76 10.39
CA GLU A 114 22.50 2.68 9.80
C GLU A 114 21.66 1.42 9.56
N SER A 115 20.76 1.05 10.50
CA SER A 115 19.83 -0.07 10.33
C SER A 115 18.84 0.19 9.17
N TYR A 116 18.34 1.41 9.06
CA TYR A 116 17.47 1.79 7.98
C TYR A 116 18.19 1.82 6.62
N GLU A 117 19.42 2.33 6.53
CA GLU A 117 20.24 2.24 5.32
C GLU A 117 20.48 0.80 4.88
N GLN A 118 20.74 -0.12 5.82
CA GLN A 118 20.86 -1.54 5.52
C GLN A 118 19.57 -2.11 4.93
N THR A 119 18.41 -1.72 5.47
CA THR A 119 17.11 -2.13 4.93
C THR A 119 16.89 -1.62 3.50
N LEU A 120 17.23 -0.35 3.23
CA LEU A 120 17.12 0.23 1.88
C LEU A 120 17.97 -0.51 0.85
N ARG A 121 19.26 -0.79 1.18
CA ARG A 121 20.16 -1.52 0.28
C ARG A 121 19.69 -2.96 0.08
N PHE A 122 19.33 -3.65 1.16
CA PHE A 122 18.78 -5.00 1.09
C PHE A 122 17.60 -5.09 0.12
N VAL A 123 16.64 -4.17 0.22
CA VAL A 123 15.47 -4.17 -0.66
C VAL A 123 15.84 -3.81 -2.09
N ALA A 124 16.70 -2.82 -2.29
CA ALA A 124 17.13 -2.41 -3.63
C ALA A 124 17.88 -3.53 -4.37
N GLU A 125 18.65 -4.38 -3.66
CA GLU A 125 19.35 -5.55 -4.21
C GLU A 125 18.40 -6.67 -4.65
N HIS A 126 17.16 -6.72 -4.15
CA HIS A 126 16.11 -7.61 -4.65
C HIS A 126 15.46 -7.13 -5.95
N GLU A 127 15.81 -5.93 -6.40
CA GLU A 127 15.36 -5.33 -7.65
C GLU A 127 13.83 -5.33 -7.86
N PRO A 128 13.01 -4.93 -6.85
CA PRO A 128 11.58 -4.74 -7.09
C PRO A 128 11.37 -3.61 -8.11
N GLU A 129 10.21 -3.56 -8.74
CA GLU A 129 9.85 -2.49 -9.68
C GLU A 129 9.47 -1.21 -8.95
N HIS A 130 9.05 -1.32 -7.70
CA HIS A 130 8.55 -0.20 -6.91
C HIS A 130 8.90 -0.37 -5.42
N ILE A 131 9.15 0.73 -4.73
CA ILE A 131 9.42 0.77 -3.29
C ILE A 131 8.59 1.90 -2.68
N SER A 132 7.78 1.58 -1.67
CA SER A 132 7.12 2.56 -0.82
C SER A 132 7.91 2.70 0.47
N ALA A 133 8.35 3.92 0.79
CA ALA A 133 9.14 4.20 1.99
C ALA A 133 8.54 5.40 2.73
N TYR A 134 8.05 5.19 3.92
CA TYR A 134 7.36 6.21 4.72
C TYR A 134 7.73 6.11 6.20
N SER A 135 7.73 7.25 6.90
CA SER A 135 7.98 7.29 8.33
C SER A 135 6.80 6.73 9.11
N LEU A 136 7.10 6.07 10.23
CA LEU A 136 6.08 5.59 11.16
C LEU A 136 5.26 6.77 11.70
N ILE A 137 3.94 6.67 11.58
CA ILE A 137 2.99 7.55 12.26
C ILE A 137 2.28 6.72 13.32
N LEU A 138 2.33 7.18 14.58
CA LEU A 138 1.60 6.55 15.67
C LEU A 138 0.12 6.92 15.57
N GLU A 139 -0.72 5.94 15.25
CA GLU A 139 -2.16 6.14 15.13
C GLU A 139 -2.87 5.85 16.45
N GLU A 140 -3.71 6.79 16.89
CA GLU A 140 -4.53 6.65 18.09
C GLU A 140 -5.38 5.36 18.04
N GLY A 141 -5.43 4.67 19.18
CA GLY A 141 -6.16 3.40 19.31
C GLY A 141 -5.37 2.16 18.87
N THR A 142 -4.11 2.31 18.44
CA THR A 142 -3.22 1.17 18.18
C THR A 142 -2.41 0.81 19.43
N PRO A 143 -2.06 -0.49 19.62
CA PRO A 143 -1.21 -0.89 20.76
C PRO A 143 0.11 -0.11 20.82
N LEU A 144 0.72 0.17 19.68
CA LEU A 144 1.98 0.91 19.62
C LEU A 144 1.81 2.37 20.05
N TYR A 145 0.67 3.00 19.73
CA TYR A 145 0.34 4.34 20.21
C TYR A 145 0.18 4.38 21.73
N GLU A 146 -0.55 3.39 22.29
CA GLU A 146 -0.77 3.30 23.75
C GLU A 146 0.53 3.07 24.55
N GLU A 147 1.51 2.39 23.95
CA GLU A 147 2.83 2.22 24.54
C GLU A 147 3.65 3.52 24.59
N ASN A 148 3.32 4.49 23.74
CA ASN A 148 4.03 5.76 23.60
C ASN A 148 5.57 5.57 23.52
N PRO A 149 6.08 4.80 22.53
CA PRO A 149 7.49 4.47 22.43
C PRO A 149 8.33 5.69 22.09
N VAL A 150 9.61 5.65 22.47
CA VAL A 150 10.58 6.64 22.02
C VAL A 150 10.89 6.38 20.55
N LEU A 151 10.57 7.34 19.69
CA LEU A 151 10.93 7.36 18.28
C LEU A 151 12.26 8.08 18.07
N PRO A 152 12.94 7.87 16.92
CA PRO A 152 14.02 8.74 16.47
C PRO A 152 13.58 10.21 16.50
N ASP A 153 14.50 11.12 16.73
CA ASP A 153 14.20 12.55 16.69
C ASP A 153 13.96 13.04 15.26
N GLU A 154 13.39 14.25 15.13
CA GLU A 154 13.02 14.83 13.84
C GLU A 154 14.21 14.98 12.88
N ASP A 155 15.41 15.27 13.41
CA ASP A 155 16.61 15.36 12.59
C ASP A 155 17.03 14.00 12.04
N THR A 156 16.95 12.96 12.87
CA THR A 156 17.21 11.58 12.44
C THR A 156 16.20 11.10 11.40
N ASP A 157 14.91 11.34 11.60
CA ASP A 157 13.87 10.99 10.62
C ASP A 157 14.08 11.74 9.29
N ARG A 158 14.37 13.03 9.35
CA ARG A 158 14.73 13.82 8.16
C ARG A 158 15.93 13.24 7.41
N LEU A 159 16.98 12.85 8.12
CA LEU A 159 18.15 12.21 7.51
C LEU A 159 17.82 10.86 6.88
N MET A 160 16.98 10.04 7.51
CA MET A 160 16.50 8.78 6.93
C MET A 160 15.72 9.04 5.62
N TYR A 161 14.89 10.08 5.58
CA TYR A 161 14.17 10.47 4.37
C TYR A 161 15.12 10.90 3.24
N GLU A 162 16.16 11.68 3.55
CA GLU A 162 17.18 12.09 2.58
C GLU A 162 18.00 10.89 2.09
N ASP A 163 18.37 9.96 2.97
CA ASP A 163 19.07 8.73 2.64
C ASP A 163 18.23 7.83 1.74
N THR A 164 16.92 7.75 1.96
CA THR A 164 16.02 6.99 1.09
C THR A 164 16.16 7.46 -0.36
N LYS A 165 16.07 8.77 -0.60
CA LYS A 165 16.24 9.33 -1.94
C LYS A 165 17.62 9.03 -2.51
N ARG A 166 18.67 9.29 -1.74
CA ARG A 166 20.06 9.10 -2.16
C ARG A 166 20.31 7.64 -2.54
N ILE A 167 20.03 6.72 -1.63
CA ILE A 167 20.33 5.28 -1.82
C ILE A 167 19.50 4.71 -2.96
N LEU A 168 18.18 4.93 -2.98
CA LEU A 168 17.35 4.35 -4.04
C LEU A 168 17.70 4.92 -5.42
N THR A 169 18.15 6.18 -5.50
CA THR A 169 18.66 6.74 -6.77
C THR A 169 19.93 6.04 -7.24
N GLU A 170 20.84 5.63 -6.34
CA GLU A 170 22.04 4.83 -6.67
C GLU A 170 21.68 3.48 -7.34
N TYR A 171 20.52 2.91 -7.01
CA TYR A 171 19.98 1.67 -7.59
C TYR A 171 19.00 1.88 -8.77
N GLY A 172 18.91 3.10 -9.30
CA GLY A 172 18.12 3.41 -10.49
C GLY A 172 16.63 3.64 -10.26
N TYR A 173 16.21 3.87 -9.01
CA TYR A 173 14.84 4.29 -8.72
C TYR A 173 14.74 5.81 -8.76
N HIS A 174 13.64 6.31 -9.30
CA HIS A 174 13.29 7.73 -9.20
C HIS A 174 12.12 7.93 -8.23
N ARG A 175 12.18 8.98 -7.44
CA ARG A 175 11.08 9.38 -6.59
C ARG A 175 10.05 10.14 -7.43
N TYR A 176 8.82 9.63 -7.55
CA TYR A 176 7.76 10.29 -8.31
C TYR A 176 6.71 10.98 -7.43
N GLU A 177 6.67 10.63 -6.14
CA GLU A 177 5.89 11.33 -5.11
C GLU A 177 6.60 11.22 -3.75
N ILE A 178 6.03 11.80 -2.68
CA ILE A 178 6.71 11.97 -1.38
C ILE A 178 7.29 10.66 -0.82
N SER A 179 6.55 9.56 -0.90
CA SER A 179 6.89 8.28 -0.24
C SER A 179 7.19 7.14 -1.22
N ASN A 180 7.00 7.35 -2.53
CA ASN A 180 7.09 6.26 -3.49
C ASN A 180 8.20 6.47 -4.52
N TYR A 181 8.91 5.37 -4.77
CA TYR A 181 10.03 5.26 -5.68
C TYR A 181 9.77 4.13 -6.67
N ALA A 182 10.08 4.33 -7.94
CA ALA A 182 9.84 3.35 -8.98
C ALA A 182 10.99 3.28 -9.98
N LYS A 183 11.12 2.14 -10.65
CA LYS A 183 11.82 2.03 -11.94
C LYS A 183 10.96 2.74 -13.00
N GLU A 184 11.59 3.21 -14.09
CA GLU A 184 10.89 3.96 -15.15
C GLU A 184 9.66 3.19 -15.68
N GLY A 185 8.50 3.86 -15.71
CA GLY A 185 7.23 3.27 -16.14
C GLY A 185 6.58 2.28 -15.16
N ARG A 186 7.07 2.24 -13.90
CA ARG A 186 6.56 1.33 -12.86
C ARG A 186 5.91 2.08 -11.68
N GLU A 187 5.61 3.38 -11.86
CA GLU A 187 4.86 4.17 -10.89
C GLU A 187 3.49 3.53 -10.62
N CYS A 188 3.04 3.55 -9.37
CA CYS A 188 1.73 3.03 -9.00
C CYS A 188 0.63 3.89 -9.61
N ARG A 189 -0.02 3.40 -10.66
CA ARG A 189 -1.08 4.11 -11.38
C ARG A 189 -2.28 4.39 -10.48
N HIS A 190 -2.54 3.51 -9.52
CA HIS A 190 -3.63 3.68 -8.56
C HIS A 190 -3.35 4.88 -7.63
N ASN A 191 -2.15 4.97 -7.04
CA ASN A 191 -1.77 6.09 -6.19
C ASN A 191 -1.77 7.43 -6.95
N CYS A 192 -1.28 7.44 -8.19
CA CYS A 192 -1.32 8.63 -9.04
C CYS A 192 -2.73 9.14 -9.29
N LYS A 193 -3.75 8.26 -9.31
CA LYS A 193 -5.16 8.68 -9.39
C LYS A 193 -5.57 9.57 -8.22
N TYR A 194 -5.13 9.25 -7.02
CA TYR A 194 -5.41 10.09 -5.84
C TYR A 194 -4.70 11.44 -5.94
N TRP A 195 -3.41 11.43 -6.31
CA TRP A 195 -2.61 12.65 -6.37
C TRP A 195 -3.05 13.63 -7.46
N THR A 196 -3.63 13.12 -8.53
CA THR A 196 -4.25 13.92 -9.60
C THR A 196 -5.75 14.18 -9.37
N ARG A 197 -6.26 13.87 -8.19
CA ARG A 197 -7.66 14.01 -7.83
C ARG A 197 -8.62 13.27 -8.80
N GLY A 198 -8.22 12.10 -9.29
CA GLY A 198 -9.06 11.23 -10.11
C GLY A 198 -10.21 10.64 -9.32
N GLU A 199 -11.33 10.36 -10.00
CA GLU A 199 -12.45 9.66 -9.36
C GLU A 199 -12.11 8.23 -9.00
N TYR A 200 -12.63 7.77 -7.86
CA TYR A 200 -12.49 6.39 -7.39
C TYR A 200 -13.73 5.95 -6.61
N LEU A 201 -14.02 4.65 -6.71
CA LEU A 201 -15.11 3.99 -6.01
C LEU A 201 -14.54 2.95 -5.05
N GLY A 202 -14.76 3.15 -3.76
CA GLY A 202 -14.39 2.21 -2.72
C GLY A 202 -15.51 1.18 -2.47
N MET A 203 -15.15 -0.08 -2.49
CA MET A 203 -16.03 -1.20 -2.18
C MET A 203 -15.50 -1.94 -0.95
N GLY A 204 -16.38 -2.28 -0.05
CA GLY A 204 -16.04 -2.94 1.20
C GLY A 204 -16.27 -2.06 2.42
N LEU A 205 -16.08 -2.65 3.58
CA LEU A 205 -16.27 -2.02 4.89
C LEU A 205 -15.32 -0.84 5.06
N GLY A 206 -15.85 0.35 5.39
CA GLY A 206 -15.05 1.56 5.62
C GLY A 206 -14.38 2.13 4.37
N ALA A 207 -14.61 1.57 3.17
CA ALA A 207 -13.97 2.04 1.96
C ALA A 207 -14.46 3.43 1.56
N SER A 208 -13.52 4.31 1.22
CA SER A 208 -13.78 5.68 0.80
C SER A 208 -13.94 5.78 -0.72
N SER A 209 -14.74 6.76 -1.15
CA SER A 209 -14.99 7.05 -2.55
C SER A 209 -14.96 8.55 -2.81
N GLN A 210 -14.59 8.92 -4.03
CA GLN A 210 -14.78 10.27 -4.55
C GLN A 210 -15.31 10.20 -5.96
N MET A 211 -16.55 10.62 -6.15
CA MET A 211 -17.25 10.62 -7.42
C MET A 211 -17.86 12.01 -7.67
N LYS A 212 -17.56 12.60 -8.82
CA LYS A 212 -17.97 13.97 -9.16
C LYS A 212 -17.57 14.95 -8.04
N HIS A 213 -18.55 15.58 -7.40
CA HIS A 213 -18.37 16.56 -6.32
C HIS A 213 -18.67 15.97 -4.93
N THR A 214 -18.66 14.65 -4.78
CA THR A 214 -19.05 14.00 -3.53
C THR A 214 -17.97 13.05 -3.07
N ARG A 215 -17.54 13.23 -1.82
CA ARG A 215 -16.76 12.25 -1.08
C ARG A 215 -17.69 11.49 -0.15
N PHE A 216 -17.58 10.18 -0.12
CA PHE A 216 -18.35 9.35 0.80
C PHE A 216 -17.50 8.15 1.24
N GLN A 217 -17.88 7.62 2.39
CA GLN A 217 -17.25 6.45 2.96
C GLN A 217 -18.34 5.45 3.34
N ASN A 218 -18.13 4.18 3.05
CA ASN A 218 -19.00 3.13 3.53
C ASN A 218 -18.93 3.04 5.06
N THR A 219 -19.99 2.52 5.69
CA THR A 219 -19.97 2.29 7.15
C THR A 219 -18.79 1.42 7.57
N THR A 220 -18.24 1.66 8.75
CA THR A 220 -17.22 0.84 9.40
C THR A 220 -17.79 -0.29 10.25
N GLU A 221 -19.13 -0.33 10.42
CA GLU A 221 -19.83 -1.35 11.18
C GLU A 221 -20.27 -2.50 10.28
N LEU A 222 -19.71 -3.70 10.50
CA LEU A 222 -19.95 -4.89 9.66
C LEU A 222 -21.42 -5.24 9.53
N LYS A 223 -22.18 -5.19 10.64
CA LYS A 223 -23.60 -5.53 10.62
C LYS A 223 -24.38 -4.55 9.72
N SER A 224 -24.17 -3.27 9.89
CA SER A 224 -24.79 -2.24 9.06
C SER A 224 -24.41 -2.40 7.60
N TYR A 225 -23.15 -2.72 7.32
CA TYR A 225 -22.68 -2.95 5.94
C TYR A 225 -23.39 -4.13 5.28
N MET A 226 -23.61 -5.22 6.00
CA MET A 226 -24.24 -6.44 5.47
C MET A 226 -25.77 -6.33 5.33
N GLU A 227 -26.42 -5.56 6.22
CA GLU A 227 -27.88 -5.45 6.27
C GLU A 227 -28.44 -4.27 5.45
N THR A 228 -27.62 -3.28 5.15
CA THR A 228 -28.04 -2.09 4.39
C THR A 228 -27.93 -2.33 2.89
N PRO A 229 -29.01 -2.16 2.10
CA PRO A 229 -28.98 -2.34 0.64
C PRO A 229 -27.97 -1.45 -0.07
N ASP A 230 -27.74 -0.24 0.45
CA ASP A 230 -26.73 0.70 -0.01
C ASP A 230 -25.81 1.10 1.16
N PRO A 231 -24.65 0.44 1.31
CA PRO A 231 -23.72 0.72 2.41
C PRO A 231 -23.23 2.17 2.48
N THR A 232 -23.33 2.94 1.40
CA THR A 232 -22.93 4.34 1.36
C THR A 232 -23.90 5.23 2.16
N LEU A 233 -25.15 4.78 2.34
CA LEU A 233 -26.16 5.52 3.12
C LEU A 233 -25.94 5.43 4.62
N ALA A 234 -25.27 4.37 5.09
CA ALA A 234 -24.94 4.17 6.50
C ALA A 234 -23.59 4.76 6.91
N GLY A 235 -22.85 5.30 5.95
CA GLY A 235 -21.55 5.92 6.16
C GLY A 235 -21.59 7.46 6.18
N SER A 236 -20.44 8.07 6.01
CA SER A 236 -20.32 9.52 5.90
C SER A 236 -20.42 9.98 4.46
N ARG A 237 -20.96 11.20 4.26
CA ARG A 237 -21.06 11.82 2.93
C ARG A 237 -20.85 13.34 3.01
N THR A 238 -20.01 13.86 2.13
CA THR A 238 -19.71 15.29 2.03
C THR A 238 -19.79 15.73 0.57
N ILE A 239 -20.55 16.78 0.31
CA ILE A 239 -20.57 17.44 -0.99
C ILE A 239 -19.48 18.51 -0.97
N LEU A 240 -18.52 18.38 -1.89
CA LEU A 240 -17.39 19.29 -1.98
C LEU A 240 -17.80 20.55 -2.73
N SER A 241 -17.50 21.71 -2.15
CA SER A 241 -17.61 22.98 -2.85
C SER A 241 -16.46 23.10 -3.88
N LYS A 242 -16.61 24.05 -4.80
CA LYS A 242 -15.52 24.36 -5.75
C LYS A 242 -14.23 24.78 -5.02
N LYS A 243 -14.36 25.44 -3.87
CA LYS A 243 -13.20 25.82 -3.06
C LYS A 243 -12.51 24.58 -2.49
N ASP A 244 -13.27 23.66 -1.89
CA ASP A 244 -12.70 22.41 -1.35
C ASP A 244 -11.97 21.61 -2.43
N GLU A 245 -12.54 21.54 -3.64
CA GLU A 245 -11.93 20.86 -4.78
C GLU A 245 -10.62 21.50 -5.23
N MET A 246 -10.55 22.83 -5.22
CA MET A 246 -9.33 23.58 -5.56
C MET A 246 -8.25 23.36 -4.50
N GLU A 247 -8.61 23.40 -3.22
CA GLU A 247 -7.69 23.15 -2.11
C GLU A 247 -7.15 21.71 -2.17
N GLU A 248 -8.01 20.73 -2.40
CA GLU A 248 -7.61 19.34 -2.58
C GLU A 248 -6.69 19.14 -3.78
N PHE A 249 -7.01 19.73 -4.92
CA PHE A 249 -6.16 19.66 -6.11
C PHE A 249 -4.75 20.19 -5.82
N MET A 250 -4.67 21.29 -5.08
CA MET A 250 -3.38 21.89 -4.73
C MET A 250 -2.56 20.99 -3.79
N PHE A 251 -3.11 20.58 -2.65
CA PHE A 251 -2.31 19.81 -1.69
C PHE A 251 -2.02 18.38 -2.13
N LEU A 252 -2.93 17.74 -2.90
CA LEU A 252 -2.66 16.43 -3.48
C LEU A 252 -1.60 16.52 -4.58
N GLY A 253 -1.67 17.55 -5.43
CA GLY A 253 -0.69 17.79 -6.49
C GLY A 253 0.72 18.08 -5.93
N LEU A 254 0.83 18.71 -4.76
CA LEU A 254 2.10 18.95 -4.09
C LEU A 254 2.82 17.68 -3.60
N ARG A 255 2.14 16.54 -3.61
CA ARG A 255 2.79 15.25 -3.33
C ARG A 255 3.66 14.77 -4.48
N LEU A 256 3.31 15.12 -5.71
CA LEU A 256 4.08 14.74 -6.89
C LEU A 256 5.41 15.51 -6.93
N THR A 257 6.48 14.80 -7.27
CA THR A 257 7.86 15.34 -7.32
C THR A 257 8.38 15.35 -8.75
N ALA A 258 7.54 15.80 -9.68
CA ALA A 258 7.89 15.83 -11.10
C ALA A 258 9.17 16.60 -11.41
#